data_71850e1e9485789c327fac3355953e42
#
_entry.id   71850e1e9485789c327fac3355953e42
#
_cell.length_a   1.000
_cell.length_b   1.000
_cell.length_c   1.000
_cell.angle_alpha   90.00
_cell.angle_beta   90.00
_cell.angle_gamma   90.00
#
_symmetry.space_group_name_H-M   'P 1'
#
loop_
_entity.id
_entity.type
_entity.pdbx_description
1 polymer ?
#
loop_
_entity_poly.entity_id
_entity_poly.type
_entity_poly.pdbx_seq_one_letter_code
_entity_poly.pdbx_strand_id
1 'polypeptide(L)'
;MKKIIVGFVLMLTTITSYAQQDAQFTQYMYNTININPAYAGSRGTMSIFALHRTQWVGLDGAPVTNAASINTPINESNVGLGVSIVNDRIGPSDENNIAVDFSYSIQTSERYKLSFGLKATANLLNVDFTKLKMLNPGDYSFENNIDNKFSPNVGVGFYLHSDNTYFGLSAPHLLETTHYDRYAGTGSKSHISKENINLYFIAGHVFDLSYNVKFKPSLLTKYVAGAPLQVDLSANVMFNEKFVAGLAYRWSASMSAIVGFQATESWFIGYAYDMETTRLENYNSGSHEIILRYELFKNYNKMVSPRFF
;
A
#
# COMPACT_ATOMS: atom_id res chain seq x y z
N MET A 1 -35.51 -29.61 3.28
CA MET A 1 -34.91 -28.31 3.65
C MET A 1 -33.57 -28.45 4.36
N LYS A 2 -33.41 -29.20 5.49
CA LYS A 2 -32.11 -29.36 6.18
C LYS A 2 -30.94 -29.85 5.28
N LYS A 3 -31.18 -30.80 4.36
CA LYS A 3 -30.18 -31.34 3.44
C LYS A 3 -29.74 -30.34 2.36
N ILE A 4 -30.59 -29.38 1.96
CA ILE A 4 -30.30 -28.33 1.02
C ILE A 4 -29.44 -27.26 1.69
N ILE A 5 -29.70 -26.92 2.96
CA ILE A 5 -28.92 -25.98 3.75
C ILE A 5 -27.50 -26.52 3.98
N VAL A 6 -27.37 -27.82 4.30
CA VAL A 6 -26.06 -28.48 4.46
C VAL A 6 -25.28 -28.52 3.16
N GLY A 7 -25.97 -28.76 2.01
CA GLY A 7 -25.33 -28.69 0.70
C GLY A 7 -24.85 -27.27 0.32
N PHE A 8 -25.62 -26.24 0.67
CA PHE A 8 -25.27 -24.85 0.45
C PHE A 8 -24.11 -24.39 1.37
N VAL A 9 -24.07 -24.86 2.61
CA VAL A 9 -22.95 -24.61 3.54
C VAL A 9 -21.68 -25.32 3.11
N LEU A 10 -21.78 -26.56 2.61
CA LEU A 10 -20.64 -27.29 2.05
C LEU A 10 -20.09 -26.67 0.75
N MET A 11 -20.95 -26.06 -0.08
CA MET A 11 -20.57 -25.38 -1.30
C MET A 11 -19.82 -24.05 -1.03
N LEU A 12 -20.06 -23.42 0.13
CA LEU A 12 -19.38 -22.19 0.57
C LEU A 12 -17.98 -22.47 1.15
N THR A 13 -17.61 -23.71 1.47
CA THR A 13 -16.30 -24.06 2.05
C THR A 13 -15.22 -24.43 1.02
N THR A 14 -15.54 -24.46 -0.27
CA THR A 14 -14.58 -24.76 -1.35
C THR A 14 -13.99 -23.51 -2.00
N ILE A 15 -13.96 -22.37 -1.31
CA ILE A 15 -13.23 -21.20 -1.81
C ILE A 15 -11.74 -21.47 -1.57
N THR A 16 -11.04 -21.93 -2.61
CA THR A 16 -9.58 -21.99 -2.64
C THR A 16 -9.06 -20.56 -2.57
N SER A 17 -8.53 -20.18 -1.42
CA SER A 17 -7.90 -18.89 -1.20
C SER A 17 -6.54 -18.87 -1.91
N TYR A 18 -6.45 -18.19 -3.04
CA TYR A 18 -5.17 -17.80 -3.65
C TYR A 18 -4.92 -16.36 -3.21
N ALA A 19 -4.04 -16.17 -2.24
CA ALA A 19 -3.78 -14.85 -1.69
C ALA A 19 -2.31 -14.48 -1.84
N GLN A 20 -1.93 -13.99 -3.02
CA GLN A 20 -0.77 -13.12 -3.13
C GLN A 20 -1.28 -11.69 -2.95
N GLN A 21 -0.73 -10.97 -1.97
CA GLN A 21 -1.17 -9.60 -1.62
C GLN A 21 0.02 -8.66 -1.76
N ASP A 22 -0.23 -7.47 -2.36
CA ASP A 22 0.73 -6.37 -2.37
C ASP A 22 1.13 -5.98 -0.95
N ALA A 23 2.36 -5.44 -0.81
CA ALA A 23 2.85 -4.88 0.44
C ALA A 23 1.86 -3.91 1.07
N GLN A 24 1.67 -4.03 2.39
CA GLN A 24 0.70 -3.24 3.13
C GLN A 24 1.40 -2.32 4.11
N PHE A 25 0.90 -1.09 4.20
CA PHE A 25 1.44 -0.03 5.04
C PHE A 25 0.42 0.38 6.11
N THR A 26 0.89 0.60 7.32
CA THR A 26 0.06 1.12 8.42
C THR A 26 -0.19 2.62 8.22
N GLN A 27 0.82 3.32 7.73
CA GLN A 27 0.79 4.75 7.47
C GLN A 27 0.45 5.06 5.99
N TYR A 28 -0.52 4.32 5.39
CA TYR A 28 -0.93 4.45 3.98
C TYR A 28 -1.34 5.88 3.60
N MET A 29 -1.89 6.64 4.54
CA MET A 29 -2.32 8.02 4.31
C MET A 29 -1.16 8.99 4.02
N TYR A 30 0.07 8.62 4.36
CA TYR A 30 1.27 9.40 4.05
C TYR A 30 1.92 8.98 2.72
N ASN A 31 1.60 7.78 2.22
CA ASN A 31 2.18 7.20 0.99
C ASN A 31 1.09 6.81 -0.03
N THR A 32 0.10 7.66 -0.19
CA THR A 32 -1.08 7.39 -1.04
C THR A 32 -0.72 7.16 -2.51
N ILE A 33 0.42 7.68 -3.00
CA ILE A 33 0.86 7.49 -4.40
C ILE A 33 1.12 6.03 -4.74
N ASN A 34 1.53 5.19 -3.78
CA ASN A 34 1.77 3.77 -4.05
C ASN A 34 0.48 3.03 -4.40
N ILE A 35 -0.64 3.44 -3.82
CA ILE A 35 -1.94 2.81 -4.04
C ILE A 35 -2.81 3.55 -5.07
N ASN A 36 -2.61 4.86 -5.28
CA ASN A 36 -3.45 5.65 -6.19
C ASN A 36 -2.63 6.65 -7.02
N PRO A 37 -2.45 6.42 -8.33
CA PRO A 37 -1.68 7.30 -9.20
C PRO A 37 -2.27 8.71 -9.34
N ALA A 38 -3.60 8.89 -9.16
CA ALA A 38 -4.24 10.18 -9.22
C ALA A 38 -3.84 11.13 -8.07
N TYR A 39 -3.14 10.61 -7.06
CA TYR A 39 -2.57 11.39 -5.97
C TYR A 39 -1.34 12.21 -6.39
N ALA A 40 -0.63 11.84 -7.47
CA ALA A 40 0.58 12.53 -7.92
C ALA A 40 0.34 14.04 -8.06
N GLY A 41 1.24 14.86 -7.49
CA GLY A 41 1.16 16.32 -7.53
C GLY A 41 0.04 16.97 -6.68
N SER A 42 -0.86 16.18 -6.08
CA SER A 42 -2.01 16.71 -5.32
C SER A 42 -1.61 17.51 -4.07
N ARG A 43 -0.37 17.37 -3.60
CA ARG A 43 0.17 18.13 -2.47
C ARG A 43 0.48 19.60 -2.81
N GLY A 44 0.55 19.94 -4.11
CA GLY A 44 0.86 21.30 -4.56
C GLY A 44 2.35 21.65 -4.45
N THR A 45 3.19 20.76 -3.93
CA THR A 45 4.65 20.91 -3.80
C THR A 45 5.35 19.61 -4.15
N MET A 46 6.66 19.66 -4.42
CA MET A 46 7.46 18.44 -4.55
C MET A 46 7.57 17.77 -3.19
N SER A 47 7.18 16.51 -3.13
CA SER A 47 7.25 15.66 -1.95
C SER A 47 8.11 14.44 -2.22
N ILE A 48 9.08 14.21 -1.36
CA ILE A 48 9.94 13.03 -1.32
C ILE A 48 9.54 12.24 -0.07
N PHE A 49 9.34 10.95 -0.24
CA PHE A 49 8.90 10.06 0.83
C PHE A 49 9.78 8.80 0.87
N ALA A 50 10.10 8.34 2.06
CA ALA A 50 10.77 7.07 2.31
C ALA A 50 10.08 6.33 3.45
N LEU A 51 10.04 5.00 3.35
CA LEU A 51 9.43 4.11 4.33
C LEU A 51 10.28 2.86 4.48
N HIS A 52 10.46 2.43 5.72
CA HIS A 52 11.00 1.12 6.07
C HIS A 52 10.02 0.43 7.02
N ARG A 53 9.67 -0.83 6.69
CA ARG A 53 8.76 -1.65 7.48
C ARG A 53 9.37 -3.02 7.71
N THR A 54 9.45 -3.44 8.97
CA THR A 54 9.79 -4.81 9.37
C THR A 54 8.56 -5.42 10.02
N GLN A 55 8.02 -6.48 9.42
CA GLN A 55 6.83 -7.17 9.93
C GLN A 55 7.23 -8.37 10.76
N TRP A 56 6.37 -8.76 11.71
CA TRP A 56 6.44 -9.97 12.52
C TRP A 56 7.84 -10.24 13.08
N VAL A 57 8.39 -9.27 13.78
CA VAL A 57 9.75 -9.35 14.35
C VAL A 57 9.92 -10.60 15.20
N GLY A 58 10.98 -11.35 14.94
CA GLY A 58 11.27 -12.63 15.58
C GLY A 58 10.92 -13.87 14.75
N LEU A 59 10.21 -13.71 13.61
CA LEU A 59 9.97 -14.81 12.67
C LEU A 59 11.03 -14.82 11.56
N ASP A 60 11.64 -15.99 11.34
CA ASP A 60 12.57 -16.18 10.22
C ASP A 60 11.85 -16.04 8.88
N GLY A 61 12.42 -15.23 7.97
CA GLY A 61 11.82 -14.96 6.66
C GLY A 61 10.62 -14.04 6.68
N ALA A 62 10.38 -13.34 7.80
CA ALA A 62 9.32 -12.34 7.90
C ALA A 62 9.49 -11.20 6.89
N PRO A 63 8.39 -10.53 6.47
CA PRO A 63 8.45 -9.48 5.46
C PRO A 63 9.26 -8.27 5.91
N VAL A 64 10.08 -7.75 4.99
CA VAL A 64 10.76 -6.46 5.10
C VAL A 64 10.48 -5.66 3.85
N THR A 65 9.81 -4.52 4.01
CA THR A 65 9.42 -3.66 2.91
C THR A 65 10.13 -2.32 3.00
N ASN A 66 10.72 -1.88 1.89
CA ASN A 66 11.27 -0.54 1.72
C ASN A 66 10.51 0.15 0.59
N ALA A 67 10.09 1.38 0.82
CA ALA A 67 9.44 2.17 -0.22
C ALA A 67 10.04 3.57 -0.28
N ALA A 68 10.20 4.10 -1.48
CA ALA A 68 10.57 5.49 -1.71
C ALA A 68 9.74 6.05 -2.84
N SER A 69 9.39 7.32 -2.76
CA SER A 69 8.68 8.01 -3.84
C SER A 69 9.04 9.49 -3.90
N ILE A 70 8.93 10.04 -5.10
CA ILE A 70 8.97 11.48 -5.35
C ILE A 70 7.77 11.83 -6.21
N ASN A 71 7.04 12.86 -5.85
CA ASN A 71 5.94 13.37 -6.67
C ASN A 71 5.89 14.88 -6.63
N THR A 72 5.43 15.49 -7.73
CA THR A 72 5.40 16.94 -7.87
C THR A 72 4.30 17.36 -8.84
N PRO A 73 3.63 18.49 -8.62
CA PRO A 73 2.87 19.14 -9.68
C PRO A 73 3.84 19.72 -10.72
N ILE A 74 3.45 19.70 -12.00
CA ILE A 74 4.23 20.30 -13.10
C ILE A 74 3.80 21.75 -13.26
N ASN A 75 4.62 22.66 -12.74
CA ASN A 75 4.37 24.12 -12.76
C ASN A 75 2.94 24.46 -12.31
N GLU A 76 2.33 25.49 -12.91
CA GLU A 76 0.94 25.87 -12.69
C GLU A 76 -0.06 25.04 -13.51
N SER A 77 0.39 23.94 -14.12
CA SER A 77 -0.48 23.05 -14.88
C SER A 77 -1.32 22.15 -13.95
N ASN A 78 -2.36 21.59 -14.52
CA ASN A 78 -3.21 20.60 -13.84
C ASN A 78 -2.57 19.20 -13.81
N VAL A 79 -1.30 19.08 -14.19
CA VAL A 79 -0.57 17.82 -14.31
C VAL A 79 0.28 17.55 -13.08
N GLY A 80 0.25 16.32 -12.59
CA GLY A 80 1.15 15.79 -11.59
C GLY A 80 1.95 14.61 -12.12
N LEU A 81 3.20 14.52 -11.71
CA LEU A 81 4.08 13.39 -11.99
C LEU A 81 4.59 12.78 -10.69
N GLY A 82 4.81 11.47 -10.73
CA GLY A 82 5.40 10.73 -9.64
C GLY A 82 6.27 9.57 -10.11
N VAL A 83 7.24 9.22 -9.28
CA VAL A 83 8.04 8.01 -9.43
C VAL A 83 8.09 7.35 -8.07
N SER A 84 7.92 6.03 -8.02
CA SER A 84 8.01 5.26 -6.79
C SER A 84 8.77 3.96 -7.01
N ILE A 85 9.43 3.50 -5.96
CA ILE A 85 10.06 2.19 -5.89
C ILE A 85 9.63 1.53 -4.59
N VAL A 86 9.24 0.27 -4.67
CA VAL A 86 8.94 -0.59 -3.53
C VAL A 86 9.75 -1.86 -3.67
N ASN A 87 10.58 -2.15 -2.67
CA ASN A 87 11.24 -3.43 -2.52
C ASN A 87 10.56 -4.19 -1.39
N ASP A 88 10.06 -5.38 -1.67
CA ASP A 88 9.41 -6.26 -0.70
C ASP A 88 10.12 -7.61 -0.68
N ARG A 89 10.59 -8.00 0.50
CA ARG A 89 11.32 -9.25 0.71
C ARG A 89 10.55 -10.13 1.68
N ILE A 90 10.21 -11.34 1.26
CA ILE A 90 9.49 -12.32 2.07
C ILE A 90 10.13 -13.68 1.87
N GLY A 91 10.81 -14.21 2.90
CA GLY A 91 11.51 -15.49 2.83
C GLY A 91 12.53 -15.53 1.69
N PRO A 92 12.36 -16.44 0.70
CA PRO A 92 13.24 -16.56 -0.46
C PRO A 92 12.94 -15.52 -1.56
N SER A 93 11.80 -14.84 -1.50
CA SER A 93 11.32 -13.89 -2.52
C SER A 93 11.84 -12.48 -2.25
N ASP A 94 12.29 -11.81 -3.31
CA ASP A 94 12.69 -10.40 -3.33
C ASP A 94 12.07 -9.75 -4.58
N GLU A 95 11.13 -8.85 -4.35
CA GLU A 95 10.34 -8.20 -5.39
C GLU A 95 10.62 -6.70 -5.41
N ASN A 96 10.92 -6.18 -6.60
CA ASN A 96 11.18 -4.77 -6.81
C ASN A 96 10.16 -4.19 -7.79
N ASN A 97 9.32 -3.30 -7.29
CA ASN A 97 8.30 -2.59 -8.06
C ASN A 97 8.78 -1.16 -8.34
N ILE A 98 8.98 -0.79 -9.59
CA ILE A 98 9.33 0.57 -10.02
C ILE A 98 8.16 1.11 -10.81
N ALA A 99 7.59 2.24 -10.38
CA ALA A 99 6.40 2.81 -11.01
C ALA A 99 6.60 4.29 -11.35
N VAL A 100 5.96 4.68 -12.47
CA VAL A 100 5.80 6.08 -12.89
C VAL A 100 4.32 6.40 -12.89
N ASP A 101 3.96 7.50 -12.26
CA ASP A 101 2.59 7.98 -12.10
C ASP A 101 2.40 9.29 -12.85
N PHE A 102 1.32 9.38 -13.60
CA PHE A 102 0.84 10.59 -14.25
C PHE A 102 -0.55 10.91 -13.71
N SER A 103 -0.81 12.16 -13.36
CA SER A 103 -2.14 12.62 -12.99
C SER A 103 -2.55 13.87 -13.74
N TYR A 104 -3.86 14.01 -13.97
CA TYR A 104 -4.47 15.22 -14.49
C TYR A 104 -5.65 15.61 -13.62
N SER A 105 -5.66 16.87 -13.12
CA SER A 105 -6.64 17.38 -12.18
C SER A 105 -7.57 18.39 -12.85
N ILE A 106 -8.86 18.28 -12.58
CA ILE A 106 -9.87 19.25 -13.02
C ILE A 106 -10.57 19.86 -11.80
N GLN A 107 -10.85 21.15 -11.86
CA GLN A 107 -11.65 21.83 -10.85
C GLN A 107 -13.12 21.45 -11.08
N THR A 108 -13.74 20.76 -10.12
CA THR A 108 -15.16 20.33 -10.20
C THR A 108 -16.09 21.30 -9.48
N SER A 109 -15.57 22.03 -8.49
CA SER A 109 -16.27 23.11 -7.79
C SER A 109 -15.26 24.07 -7.18
N GLU A 110 -15.70 25.13 -6.53
CA GLU A 110 -14.81 26.08 -5.84
C GLU A 110 -13.89 25.41 -4.80
N ARG A 111 -14.33 24.28 -4.22
CA ARG A 111 -13.62 23.58 -3.14
C ARG A 111 -12.98 22.27 -3.57
N TYR A 112 -13.50 21.60 -4.61
CA TYR A 112 -13.11 20.25 -4.96
C TYR A 112 -12.38 20.17 -6.30
N LYS A 113 -11.32 19.39 -6.31
CA LYS A 113 -10.58 18.94 -7.52
C LYS A 113 -10.77 17.44 -7.69
N LEU A 114 -10.99 17.01 -8.92
CA LEU A 114 -10.99 15.61 -9.32
C LEU A 114 -9.75 15.34 -10.16
N SER A 115 -8.93 14.41 -9.71
CA SER A 115 -7.73 13.97 -10.43
C SER A 115 -7.96 12.58 -11.01
N PHE A 116 -7.49 12.39 -12.23
CA PHE A 116 -7.41 11.11 -12.93
C PHE A 116 -5.95 10.70 -12.96
N GLY A 117 -5.65 9.44 -12.69
CA GLY A 117 -4.27 8.96 -12.64
C GLY A 117 -4.06 7.73 -13.51
N LEU A 118 -2.87 7.67 -14.10
CA LEU A 118 -2.34 6.51 -14.81
C LEU A 118 -1.02 6.11 -14.15
N LYS A 119 -0.80 4.81 -14.00
CA LYS A 119 0.42 4.20 -13.48
C LYS A 119 0.99 3.25 -14.52
N ALA A 120 2.30 3.31 -14.74
CA ALA A 120 3.05 2.27 -15.42
C ALA A 120 4.06 1.68 -14.44
N THR A 121 4.07 0.36 -14.30
CA THR A 121 4.91 -0.35 -13.33
C THR A 121 5.77 -1.39 -14.04
N ALA A 122 7.03 -1.46 -13.62
CA ALA A 122 7.96 -2.54 -13.92
C ALA A 122 8.20 -3.34 -12.64
N ASN A 123 7.78 -4.58 -12.62
CA ASN A 123 8.02 -5.51 -11.52
C ASN A 123 9.18 -6.44 -11.87
N LEU A 124 10.12 -6.62 -10.95
CA LEU A 124 11.29 -7.51 -11.04
C LEU A 124 11.26 -8.46 -9.86
N LEU A 125 10.94 -9.73 -10.12
CA LEU A 125 10.85 -10.78 -9.11
C LEU A 125 12.11 -11.66 -9.13
N ASN A 126 12.71 -11.85 -7.96
CA ASN A 126 13.77 -12.81 -7.70
C ASN A 126 13.28 -13.81 -6.64
N VAL A 127 13.56 -15.10 -6.84
CA VAL A 127 13.26 -16.13 -5.84
C VAL A 127 14.44 -17.11 -5.74
N ASP A 128 15.04 -17.15 -4.56
CA ASP A 128 16.15 -18.03 -4.24
C ASP A 128 15.64 -19.28 -3.51
N PHE A 129 15.34 -20.33 -4.26
CA PHE A 129 14.84 -21.59 -3.69
C PHE A 129 15.86 -22.33 -2.84
N THR A 130 17.15 -21.99 -2.92
CA THR A 130 18.19 -22.62 -2.08
C THR A 130 18.01 -22.29 -0.60
N LYS A 131 17.30 -21.21 -0.28
CA LYS A 131 16.94 -20.80 1.10
C LYS A 131 15.82 -21.63 1.70
N LEU A 132 15.11 -22.43 0.89
CA LEU A 132 14.03 -23.27 1.37
C LEU A 132 14.56 -24.61 1.92
N LYS A 133 14.01 -25.05 3.06
CA LYS A 133 14.18 -26.41 3.55
C LYS A 133 13.15 -27.31 2.88
N MET A 134 13.52 -27.97 1.79
CA MET A 134 12.63 -28.85 1.04
C MET A 134 12.44 -30.16 1.76
N LEU A 135 11.17 -30.59 1.93
CA LEU A 135 10.81 -31.90 2.48
C LEU A 135 11.15 -33.05 1.51
N ASN A 136 11.06 -32.79 0.20
CA ASN A 136 11.43 -33.75 -0.85
C ASN A 136 12.60 -33.15 -1.67
N PRO A 137 13.86 -33.55 -1.39
CA PRO A 137 14.97 -33.20 -2.26
C PRO A 137 14.77 -33.86 -3.64
N GLY A 138 14.66 -33.02 -4.70
CA GLY A 138 14.44 -33.50 -6.08
C GLY A 138 13.06 -33.13 -6.65
N ASP A 139 12.30 -32.24 -6.02
CA ASP A 139 11.14 -31.63 -6.67
C ASP A 139 11.64 -30.63 -7.72
N TYR A 140 11.51 -31.01 -8.99
CA TYR A 140 11.94 -30.24 -10.16
C TYR A 140 11.32 -28.82 -10.22
N SER A 141 10.23 -28.57 -9.48
CA SER A 141 9.57 -27.27 -9.43
C SER A 141 10.40 -26.19 -8.75
N PHE A 142 11.38 -26.57 -7.94
CA PHE A 142 12.26 -25.69 -7.15
C PHE A 142 13.74 -25.84 -7.51
N GLU A 143 14.04 -26.49 -8.65
CA GLU A 143 15.42 -26.78 -9.05
C GLU A 143 16.17 -25.54 -9.53
N ASN A 144 15.45 -24.60 -10.14
CA ASN A 144 16.03 -23.37 -10.70
C ASN A 144 15.47 -22.13 -10.00
N ASN A 145 16.36 -21.25 -9.53
CA ASN A 145 16.00 -19.94 -9.02
C ASN A 145 15.27 -19.10 -10.08
N ILE A 146 14.45 -18.17 -9.63
CA ILE A 146 13.87 -17.14 -10.50
C ILE A 146 14.76 -15.91 -10.39
N ASP A 147 15.35 -15.50 -11.50
CA ASP A 147 16.24 -14.35 -11.57
C ASP A 147 15.63 -13.25 -12.44
N ASN A 148 15.40 -12.08 -11.84
CA ASN A 148 14.94 -10.86 -12.52
C ASN A 148 13.75 -11.10 -13.47
N LYS A 149 12.74 -11.86 -13.04
CA LYS A 149 11.52 -12.05 -13.84
C LYS A 149 10.80 -10.73 -13.97
N PHE A 150 10.88 -10.15 -15.16
CA PHE A 150 10.24 -8.88 -15.49
C PHE A 150 8.75 -9.09 -15.78
N SER A 151 7.92 -8.23 -15.18
CA SER A 151 6.48 -8.21 -15.40
C SER A 151 6.01 -6.75 -15.46
N PRO A 152 5.61 -6.25 -16.63
CA PRO A 152 5.03 -4.91 -16.75
C PRO A 152 3.59 -4.90 -16.24
N ASN A 153 3.17 -3.78 -15.65
CA ASN A 153 1.79 -3.57 -15.24
C ASN A 153 1.36 -2.14 -15.55
N VAL A 154 0.04 -1.91 -15.59
CA VAL A 154 -0.56 -0.60 -15.73
C VAL A 154 -1.64 -0.43 -14.68
N GLY A 155 -1.88 0.80 -14.24
CA GLY A 155 -2.88 1.10 -13.24
C GLY A 155 -3.61 2.38 -13.53
N VAL A 156 -4.77 2.53 -12.89
CA VAL A 156 -5.63 3.71 -12.99
C VAL A 156 -6.09 4.16 -11.61
N GLY A 157 -6.45 5.43 -11.51
CA GLY A 157 -6.99 5.96 -10.28
C GLY A 157 -7.82 7.21 -10.49
N PHE A 158 -8.69 7.45 -9.51
CA PHE A 158 -9.47 8.67 -9.34
C PHE A 158 -9.23 9.20 -7.93
N TYR A 159 -9.09 10.51 -7.79
CA TYR A 159 -8.87 11.16 -6.51
C TYR A 159 -9.62 12.49 -6.44
N LEU A 160 -10.75 12.49 -5.72
CA LEU A 160 -11.54 13.70 -5.44
C LEU A 160 -11.08 14.28 -4.12
N HIS A 161 -10.67 15.52 -4.12
CA HIS A 161 -10.13 16.14 -2.91
C HIS A 161 -10.44 17.63 -2.78
N SER A 162 -10.49 18.08 -1.56
CA SER A 162 -10.47 19.49 -1.13
C SER A 162 -9.32 19.71 -0.15
N ASP A 163 -9.29 20.84 0.53
CA ASP A 163 -8.28 21.08 1.57
C ASP A 163 -8.39 20.12 2.76
N ASN A 164 -9.62 19.74 3.14
CA ASN A 164 -9.86 18.95 4.34
C ASN A 164 -10.38 17.53 4.04
N THR A 165 -10.88 17.26 2.83
CA THR A 165 -11.55 15.98 2.52
C THR A 165 -10.91 15.33 1.32
N TYR A 166 -10.85 14.01 1.31
CA TYR A 166 -10.45 13.26 0.13
C TYR A 166 -11.19 11.93 0.01
N PHE A 167 -11.38 11.51 -1.24
CA PHE A 167 -11.88 10.21 -1.64
C PHE A 167 -11.03 9.71 -2.81
N GLY A 168 -10.60 8.49 -2.77
CA GLY A 168 -9.83 7.87 -3.86
C GLY A 168 -10.36 6.49 -4.20
N LEU A 169 -10.37 6.17 -5.49
CA LEU A 169 -10.65 4.84 -6.01
C LEU A 169 -9.54 4.50 -7.00
N SER A 170 -8.95 3.31 -6.89
CA SER A 170 -7.83 2.93 -7.76
C SER A 170 -7.68 1.44 -7.94
N ALA A 171 -7.06 1.09 -9.06
CA ALA A 171 -6.53 -0.23 -9.37
C ALA A 171 -5.09 -0.02 -9.87
N PRO A 172 -4.07 -0.08 -8.99
CA PRO A 172 -2.68 0.21 -9.36
C PRO A 172 -2.08 -0.86 -10.26
N HIS A 173 -2.63 -2.10 -10.27
CA HIS A 173 -2.23 -3.21 -11.10
C HIS A 173 -3.46 -3.81 -11.78
N LEU A 174 -3.59 -3.60 -13.10
CA LEU A 174 -4.70 -4.08 -13.92
C LEU A 174 -4.35 -5.35 -14.70
N LEU A 175 -3.06 -5.59 -14.95
CA LEU A 175 -2.62 -6.78 -15.66
C LEU A 175 -2.36 -7.90 -14.64
N GLU A 176 -3.03 -9.02 -14.86
CA GLU A 176 -2.81 -10.22 -14.06
C GLU A 176 -1.46 -10.84 -14.44
N THR A 177 -0.51 -10.83 -13.51
CA THR A 177 0.84 -11.36 -13.72
C THR A 177 0.95 -12.79 -13.19
N THR A 178 1.60 -13.68 -13.96
CA THR A 178 1.91 -15.03 -13.50
C THR A 178 3.30 -15.05 -12.88
N HIS A 179 3.40 -15.29 -11.57
CA HIS A 179 4.68 -15.30 -10.86
C HIS A 179 5.40 -16.64 -10.99
N TYR A 180 4.68 -17.77 -10.99
CA TYR A 180 5.26 -19.10 -11.04
C TYR A 180 4.61 -19.95 -12.12
N ASP A 181 5.43 -20.52 -13.01
CA ASP A 181 5.01 -21.53 -13.98
C ASP A 181 5.51 -22.89 -13.54
N ARG A 182 4.62 -23.85 -13.35
CA ARG A 182 4.98 -25.26 -13.10
C ARG A 182 5.07 -25.99 -14.43
N TYR A 183 6.23 -26.54 -14.75
CA TYR A 183 6.36 -27.54 -15.80
C TYR A 183 5.96 -28.89 -15.23
N ALA A 184 4.73 -29.35 -15.45
CA ALA A 184 4.43 -30.76 -15.26
C ALA A 184 5.09 -31.53 -16.42
N GLY A 185 5.79 -32.63 -16.13
CA GLY A 185 6.57 -33.42 -17.09
C GLY A 185 5.79 -33.99 -18.31
N THR A 186 4.53 -33.61 -18.48
CA THR A 186 3.62 -33.92 -19.58
C THR A 186 3.38 -32.75 -20.53
N GLY A 187 4.20 -31.69 -20.49
CA GLY A 187 4.07 -30.51 -21.37
C GLY A 187 2.93 -29.54 -21.03
N SER A 188 2.18 -29.77 -19.97
CA SER A 188 1.15 -28.84 -19.50
C SER A 188 1.77 -27.84 -18.53
N LYS A 189 1.65 -26.53 -18.83
CA LYS A 189 2.01 -25.43 -17.90
C LYS A 189 0.88 -25.29 -16.89
N SER A 190 1.22 -25.42 -15.59
CA SER A 190 0.31 -25.06 -14.51
C SER A 190 0.80 -23.77 -13.87
N HIS A 191 -0.05 -22.74 -13.82
CA HIS A 191 0.24 -21.50 -13.11
C HIS A 191 0.03 -21.71 -11.62
N ILE A 192 1.10 -21.58 -10.80
CA ILE A 192 1.02 -21.84 -9.35
C ILE A 192 0.61 -20.57 -8.61
N SER A 193 0.94 -19.38 -9.15
CA SER A 193 0.61 -18.10 -8.54
C SER A 193 0.29 -17.07 -9.60
N LYS A 194 -0.89 -16.48 -9.48
CA LYS A 194 -1.40 -15.43 -10.34
C LYS A 194 -1.73 -14.22 -9.48
N GLU A 195 -1.22 -13.06 -9.84
CA GLU A 195 -1.59 -11.80 -9.22
C GLU A 195 -3.01 -11.44 -9.66
N ASN A 196 -3.88 -11.15 -8.70
CA ASN A 196 -5.24 -10.69 -8.95
C ASN A 196 -5.31 -9.17 -8.90
N ILE A 197 -6.27 -8.59 -9.62
CA ILE A 197 -6.51 -7.14 -9.60
C ILE A 197 -6.88 -6.71 -8.18
N ASN A 198 -6.14 -5.75 -7.65
CA ASN A 198 -6.39 -5.12 -6.37
C ASN A 198 -7.17 -3.81 -6.60
N LEU A 199 -8.35 -3.70 -5.99
CA LEU A 199 -9.14 -2.47 -5.96
C LEU A 199 -9.01 -1.82 -4.60
N TYR A 200 -8.64 -0.53 -4.60
CA TYR A 200 -8.50 0.28 -3.38
C TYR A 200 -9.53 1.40 -3.36
N PHE A 201 -10.15 1.59 -2.20
CA PHE A 201 -10.91 2.77 -1.88
C PHE A 201 -10.32 3.41 -0.64
N ILE A 202 -10.04 4.73 -0.70
CA ILE A 202 -9.55 5.51 0.42
C ILE A 202 -10.46 6.70 0.66
N ALA A 203 -10.65 7.07 1.92
CA ALA A 203 -11.38 8.26 2.30
C ALA A 203 -10.81 8.83 3.59
N GLY A 204 -10.94 10.15 3.77
CA GLY A 204 -10.57 10.80 5.00
C GLY A 204 -11.06 12.25 5.04
N HIS A 205 -11.19 12.75 6.26
CA HIS A 205 -11.58 14.13 6.51
C HIS A 205 -10.80 14.68 7.70
N VAL A 206 -10.48 15.97 7.65
CA VAL A 206 -9.83 16.68 8.75
C VAL A 206 -10.83 17.61 9.40
N PHE A 207 -11.05 17.39 10.67
CA PHE A 207 -11.85 18.26 11.55
C PHE A 207 -10.93 19.16 12.35
N ASP A 208 -11.16 20.47 12.30
CA ASP A 208 -10.51 21.42 13.20
C ASP A 208 -11.27 21.42 14.53
N LEU A 209 -10.73 20.72 15.54
CA LEU A 209 -11.34 20.62 16.88
C LEU A 209 -11.09 21.89 17.69
N SER A 210 -9.94 22.50 17.50
CA SER A 210 -9.57 23.79 18.08
C SER A 210 -8.48 24.45 17.23
N TYR A 211 -8.05 25.67 17.62
CA TYR A 211 -6.97 26.38 16.94
C TYR A 211 -5.68 25.54 16.79
N ASN A 212 -5.38 24.71 17.77
CA ASN A 212 -4.14 23.95 17.82
C ASN A 212 -4.34 22.43 17.65
N VAL A 213 -5.57 21.95 17.46
CA VAL A 213 -5.88 20.51 17.42
C VAL A 213 -6.70 20.18 16.20
N LYS A 214 -6.17 19.29 15.36
CA LYS A 214 -6.86 18.74 14.19
C LYS A 214 -7.05 17.25 14.36
N PHE A 215 -8.20 16.73 13.94
CA PHE A 215 -8.53 15.30 13.99
C PHE A 215 -8.78 14.77 12.59
N LYS A 216 -8.11 13.68 12.22
CA LYS A 216 -8.24 13.05 10.91
C LYS A 216 -8.60 11.57 11.03
N PRO A 217 -9.89 11.20 10.97
CA PRO A 217 -10.28 9.83 10.65
C PRO A 217 -9.97 9.53 9.17
N SER A 218 -9.52 8.30 8.92
CA SER A 218 -9.25 7.81 7.57
C SER A 218 -9.66 6.35 7.43
N LEU A 219 -10.03 5.98 6.23
CA LEU A 219 -10.44 4.63 5.83
C LEU A 219 -9.65 4.21 4.60
N LEU A 220 -9.16 2.98 4.61
CA LEU A 220 -8.70 2.26 3.43
C LEU A 220 -9.46 0.96 3.33
N THR A 221 -9.99 0.64 2.16
CA THR A 221 -10.48 -0.70 1.85
C THR A 221 -9.72 -1.26 0.66
N LYS A 222 -9.37 -2.54 0.73
CA LYS A 222 -8.74 -3.31 -0.35
C LYS A 222 -9.62 -4.51 -0.67
N TYR A 223 -10.01 -4.59 -1.92
CA TYR A 223 -10.75 -5.74 -2.45
C TYR A 223 -9.89 -6.47 -3.48
N VAL A 224 -9.76 -7.78 -3.28
CA VAL A 224 -9.08 -8.70 -4.21
C VAL A 224 -10.01 -9.87 -4.47
N ALA A 225 -10.20 -10.25 -5.73
CA ALA A 225 -11.03 -11.40 -6.06
C ALA A 225 -10.44 -12.68 -5.43
N GLY A 226 -11.25 -13.40 -4.67
CA GLY A 226 -10.84 -14.63 -3.97
C GLY A 226 -10.18 -14.41 -2.61
N ALA A 227 -10.08 -13.17 -2.12
CA ALA A 227 -9.60 -12.87 -0.77
C ALA A 227 -10.69 -12.13 0.06
N PRO A 228 -10.67 -12.22 1.40
CA PRO A 228 -11.53 -11.43 2.25
C PRO A 228 -11.33 -9.92 2.02
N LEU A 229 -12.41 -9.14 2.13
CA LEU A 229 -12.33 -7.68 2.10
C LEU A 229 -11.46 -7.20 3.27
N GLN A 230 -10.43 -6.45 2.97
CA GLN A 230 -9.62 -5.78 3.99
C GLN A 230 -10.16 -4.38 4.24
N VAL A 231 -10.23 -4.01 5.52
CA VAL A 231 -10.67 -2.69 5.98
C VAL A 231 -9.69 -2.19 7.02
N ASP A 232 -9.08 -1.05 6.75
CA ASP A 232 -8.15 -0.35 7.65
C ASP A 232 -8.78 0.98 8.06
N LEU A 233 -9.02 1.16 9.34
CA LEU A 233 -9.51 2.39 9.94
C LEU A 233 -8.37 3.06 10.70
N SER A 234 -8.23 4.37 10.59
CA SER A 234 -7.30 5.13 11.42
C SER A 234 -7.92 6.41 11.95
N ALA A 235 -7.45 6.83 13.11
CA ALA A 235 -7.84 8.06 13.77
C ALA A 235 -6.58 8.76 14.27
N ASN A 236 -6.24 9.89 13.66
CA ASN A 236 -5.04 10.64 13.97
C ASN A 236 -5.41 12.02 14.52
N VAL A 237 -4.68 12.49 15.52
CA VAL A 237 -4.79 13.84 16.07
C VAL A 237 -3.47 14.56 15.89
N MET A 238 -3.51 15.76 15.35
CA MET A 238 -2.34 16.65 15.23
C MET A 238 -2.45 17.77 16.24
N PHE A 239 -1.35 18.02 16.97
CA PHE A 239 -1.22 19.07 17.97
C PHE A 239 -0.20 20.12 17.51
N ASN A 240 -0.59 21.40 17.58
CA ASN A 240 0.26 22.56 17.26
C ASN A 240 0.97 22.46 15.90
N GLU A 241 0.36 21.76 14.91
CA GLU A 241 0.93 21.47 13.58
C GLU A 241 2.31 20.77 13.64
N LYS A 242 2.65 20.15 14.76
CA LYS A 242 3.96 19.51 14.99
C LYS A 242 3.87 18.05 15.38
N PHE A 243 3.01 17.71 16.32
CA PHE A 243 2.93 16.34 16.83
C PHE A 243 1.69 15.64 16.32
N VAL A 244 1.84 14.43 15.84
CA VAL A 244 0.75 13.55 15.47
C VAL A 244 0.76 12.35 16.40
N ALA A 245 -0.40 12.00 16.92
CA ALA A 245 -0.66 10.75 17.61
C ALA A 245 -1.91 10.11 17.02
N GLY A 246 -1.88 8.81 16.82
CA GLY A 246 -2.99 8.10 16.20
C GLY A 246 -3.04 6.63 16.55
N LEU A 247 -4.20 6.07 16.29
CA LEU A 247 -4.47 4.64 16.36
C LEU A 247 -5.01 4.19 15.01
N ALA A 248 -4.65 2.97 14.63
CA ALA A 248 -5.23 2.32 13.47
C ALA A 248 -5.67 0.90 13.83
N TYR A 249 -6.67 0.42 13.11
CA TYR A 249 -7.19 -0.93 13.25
C TYR A 249 -7.41 -1.53 11.87
N ARG A 250 -6.72 -2.62 11.60
CA ARG A 250 -6.93 -3.45 10.42
C ARG A 250 -7.81 -4.62 10.81
N TRP A 251 -8.97 -4.68 10.21
CA TRP A 251 -9.97 -5.71 10.54
C TRP A 251 -9.38 -7.11 10.45
N SER A 252 -9.50 -7.87 11.56
CA SER A 252 -9.01 -9.25 11.69
C SER A 252 -7.52 -9.44 11.42
N ALA A 253 -6.70 -8.41 11.63
CA ALA A 253 -5.25 -8.49 11.42
C ALA A 253 -4.45 -7.81 12.54
N SER A 254 -4.55 -6.50 12.71
CA SER A 254 -3.69 -5.78 13.64
C SER A 254 -4.33 -4.54 14.25
N MET A 255 -3.82 -4.14 15.41
CA MET A 255 -4.06 -2.84 16.03
C MET A 255 -2.74 -2.08 16.05
N SER A 256 -2.76 -0.80 15.71
CA SER A 256 -1.54 -0.02 15.53
C SER A 256 -1.58 1.28 16.33
N ALA A 257 -0.42 1.65 16.88
CA ALA A 257 -0.17 2.98 17.42
C ALA A 257 0.73 3.77 16.45
N ILE A 258 0.38 5.02 16.20
CA ILE A 258 1.07 5.91 15.26
C ILE A 258 1.53 7.15 16.01
N VAL A 259 2.78 7.54 15.82
CA VAL A 259 3.31 8.82 16.29
C VAL A 259 4.05 9.51 15.15
N GLY A 260 3.98 10.83 15.10
CA GLY A 260 4.66 11.62 14.07
C GLY A 260 5.11 12.97 14.59
N PHE A 261 6.14 13.51 13.99
CA PHE A 261 6.73 14.78 14.37
C PHE A 261 7.17 15.57 13.14
N GLN A 262 6.64 16.80 13.02
CA GLN A 262 7.10 17.78 12.05
C GLN A 262 8.33 18.47 12.60
N ALA A 263 9.52 17.97 12.26
CA ALA A 263 10.79 18.46 12.79
C ALA A 263 11.13 19.87 12.30
N THR A 264 10.86 20.14 11.03
CA THR A 264 10.95 21.48 10.40
C THR A 264 9.76 21.69 9.52
N GLU A 265 9.64 22.83 8.85
CA GLU A 265 8.57 23.05 7.85
C GLU A 265 8.58 22.02 6.72
N SER A 266 9.76 21.50 6.37
CA SER A 266 9.94 20.56 5.26
C SER A 266 10.03 19.10 5.71
N TRP A 267 10.48 18.80 6.93
CA TRP A 267 10.75 17.44 7.39
C TRP A 267 9.69 16.91 8.34
N PHE A 268 9.10 15.77 7.98
CA PHE A 268 8.21 15.00 8.85
C PHE A 268 8.79 13.60 9.05
N ILE A 269 8.76 13.13 10.29
CA ILE A 269 9.18 11.79 10.70
C ILE A 269 7.97 11.12 11.36
N GLY A 270 7.67 9.90 10.96
CA GLY A 270 6.59 9.09 11.54
C GLY A 270 7.08 7.71 11.93
N TYR A 271 6.46 7.15 12.96
CA TYR A 271 6.68 5.79 13.40
C TYR A 271 5.34 5.14 13.71
N ALA A 272 5.18 3.88 13.32
CA ALA A 272 4.05 3.06 13.72
C ALA A 272 4.53 1.71 14.26
N TYR A 273 3.81 1.24 15.26
CA TYR A 273 3.95 -0.11 15.82
C TYR A 273 2.62 -0.84 15.65
N ASP A 274 2.68 -2.02 15.04
CA ASP A 274 1.52 -2.88 14.85
C ASP A 274 1.61 -4.09 15.77
N MET A 275 0.57 -4.29 16.56
CA MET A 275 0.35 -5.48 17.36
C MET A 275 -0.61 -6.41 16.60
N GLU A 276 -0.20 -7.62 16.34
CA GLU A 276 -1.04 -8.65 15.73
C GLU A 276 -2.22 -8.99 16.65
N THR A 277 -3.42 -9.16 16.06
CA THR A 277 -4.63 -9.62 16.76
C THR A 277 -5.05 -11.03 16.35
N THR A 278 -4.23 -11.67 15.52
CA THR A 278 -4.40 -13.04 15.04
C THR A 278 -3.58 -14.03 15.88
N ARG A 279 -3.68 -15.32 15.57
CA ARG A 279 -2.85 -16.33 16.24
C ARG A 279 -1.34 -16.14 16.05
N LEU A 280 -0.93 -15.30 15.08
CA LEU A 280 0.48 -14.97 14.86
C LEU A 280 1.07 -14.13 16.00
N GLU A 281 0.26 -13.47 16.84
CA GLU A 281 0.73 -12.71 18.02
C GLU A 281 1.62 -13.52 18.95
N ASN A 282 1.39 -14.84 19.02
CA ASN A 282 2.16 -15.75 19.90
C ASN A 282 3.55 -16.06 19.38
N TYR A 283 3.88 -15.69 18.13
CA TYR A 283 5.11 -16.07 17.43
C TYR A 283 5.97 -14.89 17.01
N ASN A 284 5.50 -13.66 17.21
CA ASN A 284 6.23 -12.45 16.81
C ASN A 284 6.09 -11.35 17.85
N SER A 285 6.96 -10.35 17.75
CA SER A 285 6.98 -9.17 18.62
C SER A 285 6.37 -7.94 17.93
N GLY A 286 5.40 -8.14 17.04
CA GLY A 286 4.75 -7.07 16.29
C GLY A 286 5.51 -6.62 15.05
N SER A 287 5.10 -5.49 14.47
CA SER A 287 5.70 -4.91 13.27
C SER A 287 6.04 -3.44 13.50
N HIS A 288 7.13 -2.98 12.91
CA HIS A 288 7.61 -1.62 13.01
C HIS A 288 7.63 -0.95 11.64
N GLU A 289 7.16 0.29 11.56
CA GLU A 289 7.16 1.08 10.34
C GLU A 289 7.69 2.49 10.64
N ILE A 290 8.71 2.90 9.93
CA ILE A 290 9.30 4.24 10.02
C ILE A 290 9.10 4.94 8.69
N ILE A 291 8.66 6.20 8.73
CA ILE A 291 8.54 7.05 7.56
C ILE A 291 9.34 8.33 7.71
N LEU A 292 9.82 8.80 6.58
CA LEU A 292 10.45 10.10 6.43
C LEU A 292 9.84 10.80 5.22
N ARG A 293 9.41 12.05 5.39
CA ARG A 293 8.90 12.87 4.30
C ARG A 293 9.64 14.20 4.28
N TYR A 294 10.03 14.60 3.07
CA TYR A 294 10.61 15.90 2.80
C TYR A 294 9.79 16.63 1.74
N GLU A 295 9.48 17.89 2.00
CA GLU A 295 8.72 18.76 1.10
C GLU A 295 9.56 19.95 0.69
N LEU A 296 9.70 20.16 -0.63
CA LEU A 296 10.42 21.28 -1.21
C LEU A 296 9.43 22.38 -1.62
N PHE A 297 9.34 23.42 -0.83
CA PHE A 297 8.52 24.60 -1.13
C PHE A 297 9.30 25.56 -2.01
N LYS A 298 8.78 25.86 -3.20
CA LYS A 298 9.40 26.83 -4.14
C LYS A 298 9.26 28.29 -3.71
N ASN A 299 8.24 28.60 -2.90
CA ASN A 299 7.95 29.94 -2.36
C ASN A 299 7.70 29.84 -0.85
N TYR A 300 8.08 30.90 -0.12
CA TYR A 300 7.94 30.98 1.35
C TYR A 300 6.49 30.92 1.88
N ASN A 301 5.49 30.94 1.02
CA ASN A 301 4.09 30.80 1.43
C ASN A 301 3.73 29.31 1.47
N LYS A 302 3.95 28.71 2.63
CA LYS A 302 3.54 27.33 2.95
C LYS A 302 2.01 27.27 3.04
N MET A 303 1.36 26.89 1.94
CA MET A 303 -0.03 26.46 1.99
C MET A 303 -0.10 24.93 1.79
N VAL A 304 0.22 24.19 2.83
CA VAL A 304 -0.03 22.74 2.85
C VAL A 304 -1.45 22.53 3.37
N SER A 305 -2.27 21.89 2.56
CA SER A 305 -3.62 21.52 2.94
C SER A 305 -3.62 20.62 4.19
N PRO A 306 -4.52 20.83 5.16
CA PRO A 306 -4.61 20.04 6.40
C PRO A 306 -4.75 18.54 6.18
N ARG A 307 -5.29 18.08 5.03
CA ARG A 307 -5.45 16.65 4.73
C ARG A 307 -4.15 15.84 4.72
N PHE A 308 -3.00 16.50 4.69
CA PHE A 308 -1.71 15.85 4.57
C PHE A 308 -0.96 15.59 5.89
N PHE A 309 -1.57 15.88 7.00
CA PHE A 309 -0.99 15.46 8.28
C PHE A 309 -1.37 14.02 8.65
#